data_5e95c913eb9b02a94766ff6b723b64fd
#
_entry.id   5e95c913eb9b02a94766ff6b723b64fd
#
_cell.length_a   1.000
_cell.length_b   1.000
_cell.length_c   1.000
_cell.angle_alpha   90.00
_cell.angle_beta   90.00
_cell.angle_gamma   90.00
#
_symmetry.space_group_name_H-M   'P 1'
#
loop_
_entity.id
_entity.type
_entity.pdbx_description
1 polymer ?
#
loop_
_entity_poly.entity_id
_entity_poly.type
_entity_poly.pdbx_seq_one_letter_code
_entity_poly.pdbx_strand_id
1 'polypeptide(L)'
;LQEQYDATCLPVNCLELTEQDILEILRSILYEFPVTEACFRMPEWMDVLPPGNETKQQLYALLREQMTSLHRLRDARRAAQTLADSELLETADVENVSVDTGAVCYVLTFPRALYYSIISEQAGVALRSDGELISFLAEMGRIQADYQHIRGALEDVRSKGYGVVMPTSGDLQ
;
A
#
# COMPACT_ATOMS: atom_id res chain seq x y z
N LEU A 1 -24.03 -25.73 -16.57
CA LEU A 1 -23.90 -26.27 -15.22
C LEU A 1 -23.10 -25.33 -14.32
N GLN A 2 -21.97 -24.78 -14.78
CA GLN A 2 -21.18 -23.79 -13.99
C GLN A 2 -22.01 -22.59 -13.59
N GLU A 3 -22.73 -21.98 -14.53
CA GLU A 3 -23.59 -20.81 -14.26
C GLU A 3 -24.78 -21.15 -13.37
N GLN A 4 -25.33 -22.38 -13.48
CA GLN A 4 -26.52 -22.77 -12.74
C GLN A 4 -26.23 -23.11 -11.28
N TYR A 5 -25.05 -23.69 -11.00
CA TYR A 5 -24.71 -24.21 -9.66
C TYR A 5 -23.57 -23.44 -8.99
N ASP A 6 -23.02 -22.40 -9.65
CA ASP A 6 -21.84 -21.66 -9.20
C ASP A 6 -20.70 -22.61 -8.73
N ALA A 7 -20.50 -23.69 -9.49
CA ALA A 7 -19.51 -24.72 -9.17
C ALA A 7 -18.58 -24.94 -10.37
N THR A 8 -17.31 -25.20 -10.10
CA THR A 8 -16.33 -25.51 -11.15
C THR A 8 -16.66 -26.86 -11.78
N CYS A 9 -16.86 -26.91 -13.09
CA CYS A 9 -17.11 -28.13 -13.85
C CYS A 9 -15.88 -28.48 -14.66
N LEU A 10 -15.30 -29.66 -14.43
CA LEU A 10 -14.17 -30.18 -15.17
C LEU A 10 -14.63 -31.33 -16.08
N PRO A 11 -14.43 -31.26 -17.40
CA PRO A 11 -14.67 -32.38 -18.29
C PRO A 11 -13.54 -33.40 -18.11
N VAL A 12 -13.87 -34.61 -17.66
CA VAL A 12 -12.88 -35.67 -17.41
C VAL A 12 -13.22 -36.90 -18.24
N ASN A 13 -12.22 -37.46 -18.95
CA ASN A 13 -12.34 -38.75 -19.60
C ASN A 13 -11.90 -39.86 -18.64
N CYS A 14 -12.86 -40.54 -18.04
CA CYS A 14 -12.57 -41.58 -17.05
C CYS A 14 -11.82 -42.81 -17.62
N LEU A 15 -11.76 -42.97 -18.94
CA LEU A 15 -11.06 -44.09 -19.55
C LEU A 15 -9.57 -43.82 -19.81
N GLU A 16 -9.19 -42.54 -19.83
CA GLU A 16 -7.82 -42.08 -20.12
C GLU A 16 -7.36 -41.07 -19.04
N LEU A 17 -7.71 -41.31 -17.76
CA LEU A 17 -7.38 -40.42 -16.68
C LEU A 17 -5.88 -40.39 -16.43
N THR A 18 -5.27 -39.21 -16.62
CA THR A 18 -3.85 -39.00 -16.39
C THR A 18 -3.60 -38.48 -14.97
N GLU A 19 -2.35 -38.56 -14.51
CA GLU A 19 -1.93 -37.97 -13.23
C GLU A 19 -2.20 -36.45 -13.19
N GLN A 20 -2.03 -35.76 -14.33
CA GLN A 20 -2.30 -34.33 -14.45
C GLN A 20 -3.80 -34.03 -14.26
N ASP A 21 -4.69 -34.86 -14.83
CA ASP A 21 -6.13 -34.70 -14.65
C ASP A 21 -6.52 -34.84 -13.18
N ILE A 22 -5.92 -35.79 -12.46
CA ILE A 22 -6.15 -35.99 -11.04
C ILE A 22 -5.70 -34.77 -10.23
N LEU A 23 -4.51 -34.23 -10.53
CA LEU A 23 -3.99 -33.02 -9.87
C LEU A 23 -4.87 -31.80 -10.14
N GLU A 24 -5.40 -31.66 -11.36
CA GLU A 24 -6.31 -30.58 -11.73
C GLU A 24 -7.64 -30.68 -10.98
N ILE A 25 -8.20 -31.88 -10.86
CA ILE A 25 -9.42 -32.14 -10.07
C ILE A 25 -9.17 -31.76 -8.60
N LEU A 26 -8.08 -32.25 -8.01
CA LEU A 26 -7.75 -31.93 -6.62
C LEU A 26 -7.55 -30.43 -6.40
N ARG A 27 -6.83 -29.76 -7.29
CA ARG A 27 -6.63 -28.30 -7.26
C ARG A 27 -7.98 -27.58 -7.33
N SER A 28 -8.87 -27.99 -8.23
CA SER A 28 -10.19 -27.41 -8.39
C SER A 28 -11.03 -27.54 -7.11
N ILE A 29 -10.99 -28.70 -6.46
CA ILE A 29 -11.67 -28.92 -5.17
C ILE A 29 -11.10 -28.01 -4.09
N LEU A 30 -9.78 -27.91 -3.99
CA LEU A 30 -9.09 -27.07 -3.01
C LEU A 30 -9.43 -25.58 -3.19
N TYR A 31 -9.56 -25.11 -4.42
CA TYR A 31 -9.92 -23.73 -4.71
C TYR A 31 -11.41 -23.39 -4.40
N GLU A 32 -12.26 -24.39 -4.15
CA GLU A 32 -13.62 -24.18 -3.64
C GLU A 32 -13.68 -23.95 -2.12
N PHE A 33 -12.55 -24.10 -1.41
CA PHE A 33 -12.49 -23.83 0.02
C PHE A 33 -12.73 -22.35 0.33
N PRO A 34 -13.35 -22.06 1.50
CA PRO A 34 -13.64 -20.70 1.89
C PRO A 34 -12.36 -19.92 2.17
N VAL A 35 -12.37 -18.62 1.86
CA VAL A 35 -11.33 -17.70 2.32
C VAL A 35 -11.57 -17.40 3.80
N THR A 36 -10.56 -17.62 4.62
CA THR A 36 -10.57 -17.36 6.06
C THR A 36 -9.89 -16.05 6.41
N GLU A 37 -8.87 -15.68 5.62
CA GLU A 37 -8.06 -14.48 5.83
C GLU A 37 -7.65 -13.86 4.49
N ALA A 38 -7.68 -12.53 4.43
CA ALA A 38 -7.11 -11.78 3.32
C ALA A 38 -6.09 -10.78 3.84
N CYS A 39 -4.88 -10.90 3.33
CA CYS A 39 -3.73 -10.04 3.62
C CYS A 39 -3.50 -9.09 2.44
N PHE A 40 -3.30 -7.81 2.73
CA PHE A 40 -2.97 -6.79 1.72
C PHE A 40 -1.61 -6.20 2.02
N ARG A 41 -0.65 -6.48 1.14
CA ARG A 41 0.68 -5.88 1.21
C ARG A 41 0.70 -4.60 0.37
N MET A 42 1.03 -3.51 1.00
CA MET A 42 1.10 -2.18 0.37
C MET A 42 2.41 -1.48 0.72
N PRO A 43 2.81 -0.42 0.00
CA PRO A 43 4.00 0.35 0.34
C PRO A 43 3.91 0.99 1.73
N GLU A 44 5.03 1.01 2.46
CA GLU A 44 5.12 1.53 3.84
C GLU A 44 4.61 2.97 4.00
N TRP A 45 4.77 3.81 2.96
CA TRP A 45 4.30 5.20 3.01
C TRP A 45 2.78 5.31 3.18
N MET A 46 2.02 4.31 2.71
CA MET A 46 0.56 4.25 2.91
C MET A 46 0.21 3.96 4.38
N ASP A 47 1.01 3.14 5.05
CA ASP A 47 0.79 2.82 6.47
C ASP A 47 1.05 4.02 7.38
N VAL A 48 2.03 4.84 7.04
CA VAL A 48 2.41 6.04 7.82
C VAL A 48 1.36 7.15 7.74
N LEU A 49 0.49 7.15 6.71
CA LEU A 49 -0.55 8.15 6.57
C LEU A 49 -1.51 8.13 7.78
N PRO A 50 -1.91 9.31 8.27
CA PRO A 50 -2.87 9.39 9.38
C PRO A 50 -4.21 8.73 9.00
N PRO A 51 -4.95 8.18 9.97
CA PRO A 51 -6.24 7.51 9.71
C PRO A 51 -7.29 8.42 9.06
N GLY A 52 -7.16 9.73 9.23
CA GLY A 52 -8.03 10.75 8.63
C GLY A 52 -7.69 11.10 7.18
N ASN A 53 -6.61 10.56 6.62
CA ASN A 53 -6.23 10.83 5.24
C ASN A 53 -7.28 10.24 4.28
N GLU A 54 -7.74 11.06 3.34
CA GLU A 54 -8.83 10.75 2.43
C GLU A 54 -8.51 9.55 1.52
N THR A 55 -7.30 9.51 0.98
CA THR A 55 -6.82 8.39 0.15
C THR A 55 -6.80 7.08 0.91
N LYS A 56 -6.33 7.11 2.17
CA LYS A 56 -6.30 5.92 3.04
C LYS A 56 -7.71 5.42 3.36
N GLN A 57 -8.64 6.32 3.59
CA GLN A 57 -10.05 5.97 3.83
C GLN A 57 -10.70 5.37 2.59
N GLN A 58 -10.47 5.95 1.40
CA GLN A 58 -10.96 5.42 0.13
C GLN A 58 -10.40 4.02 -0.13
N LEU A 59 -9.10 3.80 0.09
CA LEU A 59 -8.49 2.48 -0.03
C LEU A 59 -9.17 1.46 0.88
N TYR A 60 -9.31 1.77 2.16
CA TYR A 60 -9.93 0.83 3.10
C TYR A 60 -11.41 0.57 2.82
N ALA A 61 -12.13 1.54 2.28
CA ALA A 61 -13.50 1.34 1.83
C ALA A 61 -13.55 0.36 0.64
N LEU A 62 -12.68 0.57 -0.36
CA LEU A 62 -12.52 -0.32 -1.51
C LEU A 62 -12.17 -1.76 -1.09
N LEU A 63 -11.17 -1.93 -0.22
CA LEU A 63 -10.77 -3.24 0.26
C LEU A 63 -11.90 -3.93 1.03
N ARG A 64 -12.63 -3.20 1.86
CA ARG A 64 -13.76 -3.74 2.62
C ARG A 64 -14.90 -4.19 1.72
N GLU A 65 -15.19 -3.44 0.66
CA GLU A 65 -16.20 -3.80 -0.34
C GLU A 65 -15.81 -5.11 -1.04
N GLN A 66 -14.56 -5.23 -1.48
CA GLN A 66 -14.06 -6.44 -2.13
C GLN A 66 -14.09 -7.67 -1.21
N MET A 67 -13.84 -7.49 0.08
CA MET A 67 -13.93 -8.58 1.05
C MET A 67 -15.33 -9.19 1.15
N THR A 68 -16.37 -8.42 0.89
CA THR A 68 -17.75 -8.95 0.91
C THR A 68 -18.06 -9.90 -0.25
N SER A 69 -17.30 -9.83 -1.33
CA SER A 69 -17.43 -10.67 -2.52
C SER A 69 -16.47 -11.87 -2.55
N LEU A 70 -15.45 -11.87 -1.68
CA LEU A 70 -14.41 -12.89 -1.62
C LEU A 70 -14.84 -14.04 -0.70
N HIS A 71 -15.48 -15.04 -1.26
CA HIS A 71 -15.99 -16.18 -0.47
C HIS A 71 -15.10 -17.42 -0.57
N ARG A 72 -14.56 -17.71 -1.74
CA ARG A 72 -13.76 -18.91 -2.03
C ARG A 72 -12.39 -18.55 -2.61
N LEU A 73 -11.43 -19.44 -2.45
CA LEU A 73 -10.08 -19.22 -2.97
C LEU A 73 -10.04 -18.99 -4.49
N ARG A 74 -10.97 -19.58 -5.25
CA ARG A 74 -11.09 -19.34 -6.70
C ARG A 74 -11.42 -17.89 -7.03
N ASP A 75 -12.08 -17.18 -6.15
CA ASP A 75 -12.50 -15.79 -6.36
C ASP A 75 -11.34 -14.79 -6.22
N ALA A 76 -10.20 -15.24 -5.67
CA ALA A 76 -9.05 -14.40 -5.37
C ALA A 76 -8.53 -13.61 -6.59
N ARG A 77 -8.41 -14.26 -7.75
CA ARG A 77 -7.95 -13.60 -8.98
C ARG A 77 -8.95 -12.57 -9.50
N ARG A 78 -10.24 -12.87 -9.41
CA ARG A 78 -11.29 -11.95 -9.82
C ARG A 78 -11.34 -10.73 -8.90
N ALA A 79 -11.18 -10.93 -7.60
CA ALA A 79 -11.07 -9.83 -6.64
C ALA A 79 -9.87 -8.94 -6.93
N ALA A 80 -8.70 -9.51 -7.25
CA ALA A 80 -7.51 -8.75 -7.67
C ALA A 80 -7.78 -7.90 -8.91
N GLN A 81 -8.42 -8.47 -9.94
CA GLN A 81 -8.78 -7.73 -11.16
C GLN A 81 -9.73 -6.56 -10.86
N THR A 82 -10.76 -6.79 -10.06
CA THR A 82 -11.70 -5.73 -9.67
C THR A 82 -11.00 -4.62 -8.85
N LEU A 83 -10.03 -4.97 -8.00
CA LEU A 83 -9.19 -3.99 -7.30
C LEU A 83 -8.32 -3.19 -8.27
N ALA A 84 -7.70 -3.85 -9.25
CA ALA A 84 -6.85 -3.22 -10.26
C ALA A 84 -7.64 -2.28 -11.19
N ASP A 85 -8.94 -2.52 -11.40
CA ASP A 85 -9.81 -1.66 -12.19
C ASP A 85 -10.14 -0.32 -11.48
N SER A 86 -9.74 -0.16 -10.21
CA SER A 86 -9.95 1.09 -9.49
C SER A 86 -8.95 2.16 -9.90
N GLU A 87 -9.37 3.42 -9.94
CA GLU A 87 -8.48 4.57 -10.25
C GLU A 87 -7.40 4.80 -9.18
N LEU A 88 -7.56 4.20 -8.01
CA LEU A 88 -6.66 4.38 -6.87
C LEU A 88 -5.39 3.51 -6.97
N LEU A 89 -5.49 2.35 -7.61
CA LEU A 89 -4.42 1.37 -7.71
C LEU A 89 -3.83 1.33 -9.13
N GLU A 90 -2.53 1.11 -9.22
CA GLU A 90 -1.87 0.82 -10.49
C GLU A 90 -1.98 -0.67 -10.82
N THR A 91 -1.71 -1.53 -9.84
CA THR A 91 -1.93 -2.98 -9.93
C THR A 91 -2.41 -3.56 -8.61
N ALA A 92 -3.11 -4.66 -8.70
CA ALA A 92 -3.44 -5.53 -7.59
C ALA A 92 -3.24 -6.98 -8.03
N ASP A 93 -2.26 -7.65 -7.45
CA ASP A 93 -1.88 -9.01 -7.82
C ASP A 93 -2.03 -9.96 -6.63
N VAL A 94 -2.40 -11.22 -6.93
CA VAL A 94 -2.39 -12.28 -5.93
C VAL A 94 -0.96 -12.78 -5.76
N GLU A 95 -0.36 -12.50 -4.61
CA GLU A 95 1.00 -12.95 -4.28
C GLU A 95 1.03 -14.43 -3.88
N ASN A 96 0.10 -14.81 -3.02
CA ASN A 96 0.02 -16.16 -2.47
C ASN A 96 -1.41 -16.57 -2.14
N VAL A 97 -1.70 -17.86 -2.34
CA VAL A 97 -2.92 -18.52 -1.92
C VAL A 97 -2.52 -19.74 -1.10
N SER A 98 -2.76 -19.69 0.20
CA SER A 98 -2.54 -20.79 1.14
C SER A 98 -3.78 -21.65 1.23
N VAL A 99 -3.75 -22.80 0.57
CA VAL A 99 -4.90 -23.68 0.49
C VAL A 99 -5.17 -24.41 1.82
N ASP A 100 -4.14 -24.62 2.61
CA ASP A 100 -4.17 -25.26 3.93
C ASP A 100 -4.84 -24.37 5.00
N THR A 101 -4.61 -23.07 4.93
CA THR A 101 -5.16 -22.09 5.90
C THR A 101 -6.36 -21.33 5.36
N GLY A 102 -6.59 -21.34 4.05
CA GLY A 102 -7.61 -20.51 3.40
C GLY A 102 -7.22 -19.03 3.30
N ALA A 103 -5.92 -18.71 3.45
CA ALA A 103 -5.43 -17.34 3.40
C ALA A 103 -5.07 -16.92 1.97
N VAL A 104 -5.41 -15.68 1.62
CA VAL A 104 -5.03 -15.05 0.34
C VAL A 104 -4.28 -13.77 0.61
N CYS A 105 -3.08 -13.63 0.04
CA CYS A 105 -2.28 -12.42 0.12
C CYS A 105 -2.24 -11.70 -1.22
N TYR A 106 -2.50 -10.39 -1.17
CA TYR A 106 -2.46 -9.49 -2.32
C TYR A 106 -1.31 -8.50 -2.19
N VAL A 107 -0.72 -8.13 -3.32
CA VAL A 107 0.22 -7.01 -3.42
C VAL A 107 -0.46 -5.89 -4.18
N LEU A 108 -0.51 -4.72 -3.55
CA LEU A 108 -1.10 -3.52 -4.12
C LEU A 108 0.01 -2.53 -4.49
N THR A 109 -0.03 -2.03 -5.72
CA THR A 109 0.83 -0.94 -6.17
C THR A 109 0.01 0.30 -6.48
N PHE A 110 0.62 1.46 -6.33
CA PHE A 110 -0.05 2.74 -6.48
C PHE A 110 0.64 3.58 -7.54
N PRO A 111 -0.11 4.40 -8.29
CA PRO A 111 0.47 5.34 -9.24
C PRO A 111 1.48 6.27 -8.55
N ARG A 112 2.63 6.48 -9.18
CA ARG A 112 3.65 7.44 -8.67
C ARG A 112 3.10 8.85 -8.50
N ALA A 113 2.16 9.24 -9.36
CA ALA A 113 1.48 10.53 -9.24
C ALA A 113 0.75 10.70 -7.91
N LEU A 114 0.11 9.64 -7.42
CA LEU A 114 -0.55 9.63 -6.11
C LEU A 114 0.44 9.82 -4.97
N TYR A 115 1.58 9.12 -5.02
CA TYR A 115 2.66 9.27 -4.04
C TYR A 115 3.14 10.73 -3.92
N TYR A 116 3.44 11.38 -5.06
CA TYR A 116 3.87 12.77 -5.06
C TYR A 116 2.77 13.76 -4.65
N SER A 117 1.52 13.47 -4.99
CA SER A 117 0.38 14.28 -4.54
C SER A 117 0.27 14.30 -3.02
N ILE A 118 0.38 13.13 -2.40
CA ILE A 118 0.31 13.00 -0.94
C ILE A 118 1.49 13.69 -0.26
N ILE A 119 2.71 13.48 -0.76
CA ILE A 119 3.90 14.14 -0.18
C ILE A 119 3.79 15.67 -0.34
N SER A 120 3.33 16.16 -1.51
CA SER A 120 3.14 17.59 -1.75
C SER A 120 2.13 18.20 -0.77
N GLU A 121 1.05 17.50 -0.50
CA GLU A 121 0.05 17.92 0.48
C GLU A 121 0.65 18.01 1.89
N GLN A 122 1.41 16.99 2.31
CA GLN A 122 2.05 16.95 3.64
C GLN A 122 3.17 18.00 3.77
N ALA A 123 3.93 18.23 2.70
CA ALA A 123 5.03 19.20 2.68
C ALA A 123 4.56 20.66 2.49
N GLY A 124 3.33 20.86 2.00
CA GLY A 124 2.82 22.17 1.60
C GLY A 124 3.53 22.77 0.38
N VAL A 125 4.26 21.94 -0.40
CA VAL A 125 5.05 22.34 -1.57
C VAL A 125 4.78 21.35 -2.71
N ALA A 126 4.61 21.84 -3.94
CA ALA A 126 4.41 20.98 -5.10
C ALA A 126 5.68 20.18 -5.42
N LEU A 127 5.63 18.86 -5.29
CA LEU A 127 6.69 17.91 -5.59
C LEU A 127 6.20 16.94 -6.66
N ARG A 128 6.98 16.76 -7.73
CA ARG A 128 6.56 15.95 -8.89
C ARG A 128 7.60 14.88 -9.29
N SER A 129 8.77 14.91 -8.67
CA SER A 129 9.87 14.01 -8.99
C SER A 129 10.75 13.72 -7.78
N ASP A 130 11.51 12.62 -7.86
CA ASP A 130 12.49 12.26 -6.83
C ASP A 130 13.55 13.36 -6.66
N GLY A 131 13.95 14.04 -7.75
CA GLY A 131 14.90 15.14 -7.70
C GLY A 131 14.40 16.34 -6.91
N GLU A 132 13.13 16.73 -7.10
CA GLU A 132 12.50 17.81 -6.34
C GLU A 132 12.37 17.43 -4.86
N LEU A 133 11.99 16.18 -4.57
CA LEU A 133 11.91 15.67 -3.20
C LEU A 133 13.26 15.70 -2.50
N ILE A 134 14.34 15.24 -3.16
CA ILE A 134 15.70 15.28 -2.60
C ILE A 134 16.15 16.71 -2.34
N SER A 135 15.89 17.63 -3.28
CA SER A 135 16.22 19.04 -3.13
C SER A 135 15.49 19.68 -1.96
N PHE A 136 14.20 19.40 -1.84
CA PHE A 136 13.36 19.86 -0.72
C PHE A 136 13.89 19.32 0.62
N LEU A 137 14.21 18.04 0.72
CA LEU A 137 14.76 17.44 1.94
C LEU A 137 16.12 18.04 2.31
N ALA A 138 16.98 18.33 1.33
CA ALA A 138 18.27 18.98 1.56
C ALA A 138 18.09 20.41 2.10
N GLU A 139 17.13 21.16 1.56
CA GLU A 139 16.79 22.49 2.04
C GLU A 139 16.22 22.46 3.46
N MET A 140 15.28 21.53 3.73
CA MET A 140 14.73 21.34 5.07
C MET A 140 15.82 20.98 6.08
N GLY A 141 16.78 20.14 5.70
CA GLY A 141 17.94 19.80 6.54
C GLY A 141 18.77 21.01 6.91
N ARG A 142 19.00 21.93 5.96
CA ARG A 142 19.72 23.20 6.22
C ARG A 142 18.93 24.08 7.18
N ILE A 143 17.66 24.32 6.90
CA ILE A 143 16.79 25.14 7.76
C ILE A 143 16.73 24.55 9.17
N GLN A 144 16.65 23.24 9.30
CA GLN A 144 16.65 22.56 10.61
C GLN A 144 17.98 22.77 11.36
N ALA A 145 19.12 22.70 10.67
CA ALA A 145 20.43 22.94 11.27
C ALA A 145 20.55 24.39 11.77
N ASP A 146 20.15 25.36 10.93
CA ASP A 146 20.13 26.78 11.27
C ASP A 146 19.21 27.06 12.47
N TYR A 147 18.00 26.46 12.45
CA TYR A 147 17.05 26.58 13.55
C TYR A 147 17.60 26.01 14.87
N GLN A 148 18.26 24.85 14.81
CA GLN A 148 18.87 24.27 16.01
C GLN A 148 19.96 25.17 16.58
N HIS A 149 20.73 25.85 15.73
CA HIS A 149 21.76 26.78 16.14
C HIS A 149 21.19 28.00 16.90
N ILE A 150 20.05 28.54 16.45
CA ILE A 150 19.44 29.73 17.06
C ILE A 150 18.40 29.40 18.12
N ARG A 151 17.99 28.14 18.25
CA ARG A 151 16.91 27.70 19.17
C ARG A 151 17.15 28.12 20.59
N GLY A 152 18.36 27.93 21.11
CA GLY A 152 18.70 28.34 22.50
C GLY A 152 18.52 29.84 22.72
N ALA A 153 18.97 30.65 21.75
CA ALA A 153 18.81 32.12 21.82
C ALA A 153 17.34 32.53 21.75
N LEU A 154 16.50 31.84 20.94
CA LEU A 154 15.06 32.09 20.86
C LEU A 154 14.34 31.73 22.19
N GLU A 155 14.73 30.63 22.82
CA GLU A 155 14.19 30.23 24.14
C GLU A 155 14.58 31.24 25.22
N ASP A 156 15.82 31.76 25.20
CA ASP A 156 16.32 32.81 26.06
C ASP A 156 15.55 34.14 25.86
N VAL A 157 15.29 34.53 24.60
CA VAL A 157 14.48 35.74 24.31
C VAL A 157 13.08 35.61 24.91
N ARG A 158 12.45 34.43 24.80
CA ARG A 158 11.11 34.21 25.37
C ARG A 158 11.08 34.27 26.90
N SER A 159 12.15 33.79 27.55
CA SER A 159 12.21 33.70 29.02
C SER A 159 12.80 34.93 29.69
N LYS A 160 13.81 35.56 29.08
CA LYS A 160 14.64 36.62 29.67
C LYS A 160 14.53 37.95 28.94
N GLY A 161 13.87 37.99 27.78
CA GLY A 161 13.74 39.19 26.94
C GLY A 161 14.93 39.44 26.01
N TYR A 162 16.01 38.70 26.11
CA TYR A 162 17.15 38.76 25.20
C TYR A 162 17.78 37.37 25.02
N GLY A 163 18.39 37.11 23.85
CA GLY A 163 19.12 35.88 23.53
C GLY A 163 20.43 36.20 22.82
N VAL A 164 21.44 35.34 23.00
CA VAL A 164 22.74 35.47 22.35
C VAL A 164 22.96 34.29 21.43
N VAL A 165 23.21 34.55 20.16
CA VAL A 165 23.65 33.54 19.18
C VAL A 165 25.17 33.57 19.14
N MET A 166 25.79 32.42 19.43
CA MET A 166 27.25 32.31 19.31
C MET A 166 27.63 32.16 17.84
N PRO A 167 28.65 32.89 17.33
CA PRO A 167 29.10 32.72 15.96
C PRO A 167 29.65 31.32 15.76
N THR A 168 29.41 30.77 14.59
CA THR A 168 29.98 29.49 14.16
C THR A 168 31.43 29.71 13.68
N SER A 169 32.20 28.61 13.59
CA SER A 169 33.58 28.69 13.04
C SER A 169 33.63 29.15 11.57
N GLY A 170 32.51 29.16 10.85
CA GLY A 170 32.37 29.70 9.49
C GLY A 170 32.18 31.22 9.45
N ASP A 171 31.64 31.80 10.53
CA ASP A 171 31.41 33.27 10.65
C ASP A 171 32.70 34.03 11.05
N LEU A 172 33.76 33.31 11.42
CA LEU A 172 35.00 33.85 11.90
C LEU A 172 36.12 33.86 10.80
N GLN A 173 35.81 33.57 9.56
CA GLN A 173 36.65 33.72 8.39
C GLN A 173 36.20 34.91 7.56
#